data_10c658dec852dade82051950234ca777
#
_entry.id   10c658dec852dade82051950234ca777
#
_cell.length_a   1.000
_cell.length_b   1.000
_cell.length_c   1.000
_cell.angle_alpha   90.00
_cell.angle_beta   90.00
_cell.angle_gamma   90.00
#
_symmetry.space_group_name_H-M   'P 1'
#
loop_
_entity.id
_entity.type
_entity.pdbx_description
1 polymer ?
#
loop_
_entity_poly.entity_id
_entity_poly.type
_entity_poly.pdbx_seq_one_letter_code
_entity_poly.pdbx_strand_id
1 'polypeptide(L)'
;MREIRLSGLMSGDGRRGALLPRPSSTLQIKGKKRHVLVDTVGLLLHAVVHPADIQDRDGGVLVLSSLFGMYPFLFKLFVDGGYQGPQFYSAAAAILPQLSIEVVKRSDQAKGFKVLPKRWVVERTFAWFGRCRRLAKDFENLSRNAVAFLRLASIRLMLRRLCNPS
;
A
#
# COMPACT_ATOMS: atom_id res chain seq x y z
N MET A 1 -7.21 18.87 -9.19
CA MET A 1 -7.33 18.14 -7.89
C MET A 1 -6.58 16.83 -8.05
N ARG A 2 -5.51 16.61 -7.30
CA ARG A 2 -4.77 15.33 -7.39
C ARG A 2 -5.33 14.36 -6.37
N GLU A 3 -5.77 13.21 -6.86
CA GLU A 3 -6.22 12.06 -6.07
C GLU A 3 -5.07 11.05 -5.96
N ILE A 4 -4.89 10.48 -4.79
CA ILE A 4 -3.90 9.42 -4.55
C ILE A 4 -4.52 8.25 -3.80
N ARG A 5 -3.80 7.12 -3.79
CA ARG A 5 -4.27 5.86 -3.21
C ARG A 5 -3.20 5.21 -2.37
N LEU A 6 -3.63 4.70 -1.24
CA LEU A 6 -2.80 3.96 -0.30
C LEU A 6 -3.33 2.53 -0.17
N SER A 7 -2.44 1.55 -0.31
CA SER A 7 -2.74 0.15 -0.01
C SER A 7 -1.54 -0.55 0.60
N GLY A 8 -1.80 -1.58 1.41
CA GLY A 8 -0.81 -2.45 2.00
C GLY A 8 -0.86 -3.85 1.39
N LEU A 9 0.28 -4.43 1.08
CA LEU A 9 0.43 -5.81 0.67
C LEU A 9 1.32 -6.55 1.67
N MET A 10 0.80 -7.66 2.22
CA MET A 10 1.62 -8.59 2.97
C MET A 10 2.34 -9.54 2.02
N SER A 11 3.67 -9.56 2.09
CA SER A 11 4.50 -10.58 1.45
C SER A 11 4.81 -11.64 2.51
N GLY A 12 3.95 -12.65 2.60
CA GLY A 12 4.13 -13.82 3.45
C GLY A 12 4.05 -15.09 2.62
N ASP A 13 4.79 -16.11 3.05
CA ASP A 13 4.77 -17.44 2.41
C ASP A 13 3.37 -18.05 2.60
N GLY A 14 2.62 -18.16 1.52
CA GLY A 14 1.23 -18.62 1.51
C GLY A 14 1.11 -20.12 1.70
N ARG A 15 1.30 -20.64 2.91
CA ARG A 15 0.79 -21.97 3.28
C ARG A 15 -0.59 -21.83 3.90
N ARG A 16 -1.61 -22.27 3.16
CA ARG A 16 -2.94 -22.53 3.71
C ARG A 16 -2.84 -23.71 4.66
N GLY A 17 -2.78 -23.45 5.95
CA GLY A 17 -2.87 -24.43 7.02
C GLY A 17 -4.20 -24.31 7.75
N ALA A 18 -4.80 -25.48 8.02
CA ALA A 18 -6.11 -25.68 8.65
C ALA A 18 -6.32 -24.88 9.93
N LEU A 19 -7.59 -24.53 10.18
CA LEU A 19 -8.08 -23.93 11.40
C LEU A 19 -7.78 -24.82 12.62
N LEU A 20 -6.90 -24.33 13.49
CA LEU A 20 -6.80 -24.78 14.88
C LEU A 20 -7.00 -23.56 15.80
N PRO A 21 -7.60 -23.74 17.01
CA PRO A 21 -7.89 -22.64 17.93
C PRO A 21 -6.60 -21.97 18.39
N ARG A 22 -6.59 -20.64 18.41
CA ARG A 22 -5.43 -19.82 18.76
C ARG A 22 -5.04 -19.99 20.23
N PRO A 23 -3.82 -20.44 20.54
CA PRO A 23 -3.23 -20.15 21.83
C PRO A 23 -2.81 -18.68 21.90
N SER A 24 -2.95 -18.05 23.03
CA SER A 24 -2.64 -16.66 23.35
C SER A 24 -1.13 -16.35 23.45
N SER A 25 -0.31 -16.93 22.61
CA SER A 25 1.11 -16.59 22.48
C SER A 25 1.29 -15.88 21.14
N THR A 26 1.82 -14.69 21.19
CA THR A 26 2.17 -13.81 20.08
C THR A 26 2.93 -14.58 19.00
N LEU A 27 2.23 -15.15 18.04
CA LEU A 27 2.81 -15.69 16.83
C LEU A 27 3.51 -14.50 16.14
N GLN A 28 4.83 -14.45 16.21
CA GLN A 28 5.61 -13.51 15.43
C GLN A 28 5.26 -13.71 13.95
N ILE A 29 4.48 -12.79 13.39
CA ILE A 29 4.14 -12.80 11.99
C ILE A 29 5.43 -12.51 11.23
N LYS A 30 6.05 -13.58 10.69
CA LYS A 30 7.25 -13.46 9.86
C LYS A 30 6.84 -12.85 8.52
N GLY A 31 7.56 -11.84 8.10
CA GLY A 31 7.36 -11.18 6.81
C GLY A 31 7.39 -9.66 6.91
N LYS A 32 7.22 -9.00 5.78
CA LYS A 32 7.15 -7.54 5.67
C LYS A 32 5.88 -7.09 5.01
N LYS A 33 5.34 -5.98 5.48
CA LYS A 33 4.27 -5.25 4.80
C LYS A 33 4.86 -4.15 3.94
N ARG A 34 4.29 -3.96 2.76
CA ARG A 34 4.64 -2.91 1.82
C ARG A 34 3.43 -2.00 1.67
N HIS A 35 3.54 -0.77 2.17
CA HIS A 35 2.53 0.26 1.96
C HIS A 35 2.99 1.13 0.80
N VAL A 36 2.15 1.28 -0.19
CA VAL A 36 2.44 2.08 -1.38
C VAL A 36 1.39 3.16 -1.55
N LEU A 37 1.85 4.34 -1.87
CA LEU A 37 1.04 5.45 -2.28
C LEU A 37 1.24 5.66 -3.77
N VAL A 38 0.15 5.66 -4.53
CA VAL A 38 0.17 5.80 -5.98
C VAL A 38 -0.76 6.92 -6.43
N ASP A 39 -0.44 7.52 -7.57
CA ASP A 39 -1.32 8.46 -8.25
C ASP A 39 -2.50 7.77 -8.95
N THR A 40 -3.33 8.52 -9.64
CA THR A 40 -4.51 8.02 -10.36
C THR A 40 -4.18 7.07 -11.51
N VAL A 41 -2.97 7.14 -12.05
CA VAL A 41 -2.49 6.25 -13.13
C VAL A 41 -1.64 5.09 -12.62
N GLY A 42 -1.45 4.97 -11.30
CA GLY A 42 -0.74 3.88 -10.65
C GLY A 42 0.77 4.05 -10.59
N LEU A 43 1.28 5.27 -10.73
CA LEU A 43 2.70 5.56 -10.51
C LEU A 43 2.97 5.73 -9.02
N LEU A 44 4.08 5.17 -8.57
CA LEU A 44 4.49 5.22 -7.16
C LEU A 44 4.90 6.64 -6.78
N LEU A 45 4.23 7.21 -5.80
CA LEU A 45 4.60 8.48 -5.16
C LEU A 45 5.50 8.22 -3.96
N HIS A 46 5.10 7.27 -3.10
CA HIS A 46 5.87 6.89 -1.92
C HIS A 46 5.66 5.43 -1.54
N ALA A 47 6.63 4.85 -0.82
CA ALA A 47 6.53 3.50 -0.26
C ALA A 47 7.21 3.41 1.09
N VAL A 48 6.59 2.67 1.99
CA VAL A 48 7.16 2.26 3.28
C VAL A 48 7.12 0.75 3.38
N VAL A 49 8.19 0.15 3.91
CA VAL A 49 8.29 -1.28 4.19
C VAL A 49 8.66 -1.46 5.65
N HIS A 50 7.87 -2.22 6.37
CA HIS A 50 8.09 -2.51 7.79
C HIS A 50 7.75 -3.96 8.11
N PRO A 51 8.08 -4.47 9.31
CA PRO A 51 7.69 -5.81 9.78
C PRO A 51 6.16 -5.98 9.75
N ALA A 52 5.72 -7.21 9.51
CA ALA A 52 4.31 -7.52 9.31
C ALA A 52 3.45 -7.46 10.59
N ASP A 53 4.05 -7.32 11.76
CA ASP A 53 3.41 -7.14 13.07
C ASP A 53 2.75 -5.76 13.23
N ILE A 54 3.23 -4.73 12.52
CA ILE A 54 2.64 -3.40 12.53
C ILE A 54 1.29 -3.41 11.80
N GLN A 55 0.27 -2.78 12.39
CA GLN A 55 -1.06 -2.71 11.79
C GLN A 55 -1.09 -1.81 10.55
N ASP A 56 -2.02 -2.05 9.62
CA ASP A 56 -2.10 -1.32 8.35
C ASP A 56 -2.32 0.18 8.58
N ARG A 57 -3.18 0.56 9.54
CA ARG A 57 -3.42 1.95 9.90
C ARG A 57 -2.15 2.68 10.37
N ASP A 58 -1.30 2.00 11.16
CA ASP A 58 -0.06 2.59 11.66
C ASP A 58 0.97 2.73 10.52
N GLY A 59 1.07 1.73 9.64
CA GLY A 59 1.84 1.79 8.40
C GLY A 59 1.35 2.91 7.48
N GLY A 60 0.05 3.15 7.41
CA GLY A 60 -0.54 4.27 6.66
C GLY A 60 -0.12 5.63 7.22
N VAL A 61 -0.12 5.79 8.56
CA VAL A 61 0.36 7.01 9.21
C VAL A 61 1.85 7.25 8.89
N LEU A 62 2.69 6.20 8.91
CA LEU A 62 4.10 6.32 8.52
C LEU A 62 4.27 6.82 7.08
N VAL A 63 3.43 6.33 6.14
CA VAL A 63 3.44 6.85 4.77
C VAL A 63 3.07 8.32 4.74
N LEU A 64 1.99 8.72 5.41
CA LEU A 64 1.53 10.11 5.42
C LEU A 64 2.55 11.05 6.07
N SER A 65 3.17 10.64 7.17
CA SER A 65 4.23 11.41 7.85
C SER A 65 5.43 11.69 6.94
N SER A 66 5.79 10.71 6.10
CA SER A 66 6.90 10.86 5.15
C SER A 66 6.56 11.77 3.96
N LEU A 67 5.29 12.14 3.77
CA LEU A 67 4.83 13.04 2.70
C LEU A 67 4.74 14.50 3.14
N PHE A 68 4.90 14.77 4.42
CA PHE A 68 4.78 16.14 4.96
C PHE A 68 5.65 17.12 4.16
N GLY A 69 5.04 18.17 3.65
CA GLY A 69 5.71 19.19 2.83
C GLY A 69 6.06 18.77 1.40
N MET A 70 5.95 17.48 1.02
CA MET A 70 6.34 17.02 -0.33
C MET A 70 5.23 17.23 -1.39
N TYR A 71 3.97 17.14 -0.99
CA TYR A 71 2.82 17.19 -1.89
C TYR A 71 1.74 18.16 -1.39
N PRO A 72 1.95 19.48 -1.49
CA PRO A 72 0.99 20.47 -0.97
C PRO A 72 -0.36 20.45 -1.70
N PHE A 73 -0.42 19.86 -2.90
CA PHE A 73 -1.63 19.75 -3.72
C PHE A 73 -2.40 18.44 -3.53
N LEU A 74 -2.12 17.73 -2.44
CA LEU A 74 -2.78 16.49 -2.12
C LEU A 74 -4.07 16.77 -1.36
N PHE A 75 -5.22 16.62 -2.02
CA PHE A 75 -6.53 16.90 -1.44
C PHE A 75 -7.38 15.67 -1.19
N LYS A 76 -7.10 14.55 -1.88
CA LYS A 76 -7.92 13.36 -1.75
C LYS A 76 -7.10 12.08 -1.73
N LEU A 77 -7.37 11.24 -0.73
CA LEU A 77 -6.74 9.95 -0.52
C LEU A 77 -7.79 8.84 -0.52
N PHE A 78 -7.64 7.86 -1.38
CA PHE A 78 -8.42 6.63 -1.36
C PHE A 78 -7.63 5.55 -0.61
N VAL A 79 -8.26 4.93 0.38
CA VAL A 79 -7.66 3.87 1.19
C VAL A 79 -8.53 2.62 1.18
N ASP A 80 -7.95 1.45 1.40
CA ASP A 80 -8.73 0.25 1.62
C ASP A 80 -9.24 0.14 3.07
N GLY A 81 -10.05 -0.90 3.36
CA GLY A 81 -10.68 -1.07 4.66
C GLY A 81 -9.73 -1.29 5.83
N GLY A 82 -8.46 -1.60 5.59
CA GLY A 82 -7.43 -1.74 6.63
C GLY A 82 -6.98 -0.41 7.25
N TYR A 83 -7.20 0.71 6.54
CA TYR A 83 -6.80 2.05 6.94
C TYR A 83 -7.95 2.87 7.51
N GLN A 84 -8.78 2.28 8.33
CA GLN A 84 -9.92 2.96 8.93
C GLN A 84 -9.79 3.03 10.46
N GLY A 85 -10.50 3.98 11.05
CA GLY A 85 -10.59 4.16 12.50
C GLY A 85 -10.16 5.55 12.95
N PRO A 86 -10.65 5.99 14.14
CA PRO A 86 -10.45 7.36 14.62
C PRO A 86 -8.98 7.73 14.74
N GLN A 87 -8.12 6.78 15.14
CA GLN A 87 -6.66 7.01 15.27
C GLN A 87 -6.02 7.37 13.93
N PHE A 88 -6.37 6.66 12.84
CA PHE A 88 -5.83 6.96 11.51
C PHE A 88 -6.30 8.32 11.00
N TYR A 89 -7.59 8.64 11.17
CA TYR A 89 -8.14 9.93 10.74
C TYR A 89 -7.55 11.11 11.52
N SER A 90 -7.41 10.97 12.85
CA SER A 90 -6.80 12.01 13.69
C SER A 90 -5.34 12.26 13.31
N ALA A 91 -4.57 11.21 13.12
CA ALA A 91 -3.17 11.33 12.71
C ALA A 91 -3.04 11.93 11.31
N ALA A 92 -3.89 11.52 10.37
CA ALA A 92 -3.89 12.06 9.02
C ALA A 92 -4.26 13.54 9.00
N ALA A 93 -5.26 13.96 9.77
CA ALA A 93 -5.66 15.37 9.89
C ALA A 93 -4.56 16.24 10.54
N ALA A 94 -3.81 15.69 11.49
CA ALA A 94 -2.68 16.40 12.11
C ALA A 94 -1.49 16.59 11.12
N ILE A 95 -1.25 15.61 10.23
CA ILE A 95 -0.14 15.67 9.27
C ILE A 95 -0.52 16.48 8.03
N LEU A 96 -1.71 16.26 7.48
CA LEU A 96 -2.20 16.86 6.24
C LEU A 96 -3.65 17.34 6.43
N PRO A 97 -3.89 18.50 7.03
CA PRO A 97 -5.24 18.98 7.39
C PRO A 97 -6.19 19.14 6.19
N GLN A 98 -5.62 19.39 5.01
CA GLN A 98 -6.37 19.54 3.75
C GLN A 98 -6.80 18.23 3.11
N LEU A 99 -6.36 17.07 3.67
CA LEU A 99 -6.55 15.77 3.05
C LEU A 99 -7.92 15.17 3.37
N SER A 100 -8.75 14.98 2.35
CA SER A 100 -9.99 14.21 2.46
C SER A 100 -9.71 12.72 2.23
N ILE A 101 -10.12 11.86 3.16
CA ILE A 101 -9.92 10.42 3.10
C ILE A 101 -11.23 9.72 2.75
N GLU A 102 -11.20 8.88 1.71
CA GLU A 102 -12.33 8.04 1.30
C GLU A 102 -11.93 6.56 1.37
N VAL A 103 -12.64 5.78 2.20
CA VAL A 103 -12.43 4.34 2.32
C VAL A 103 -13.17 3.60 1.22
N VAL A 104 -12.44 2.90 0.37
CA VAL A 104 -13.00 2.09 -0.70
C VAL A 104 -13.26 0.68 -0.19
N LYS A 105 -14.52 0.41 0.16
CA LYS A 105 -14.97 -0.92 0.61
C LYS A 105 -15.66 -1.66 -0.52
N ARG A 106 -15.57 -3.00 -0.49
CA ARG A 106 -16.45 -3.85 -1.28
C ARG A 106 -17.85 -3.80 -0.64
N SER A 107 -18.89 -3.69 -1.47
CA SER A 107 -20.25 -3.84 -0.98
C SER A 107 -20.46 -5.28 -0.49
N ASP A 108 -20.97 -5.43 0.72
CA ASP A 108 -21.26 -6.75 1.31
C ASP A 108 -22.32 -7.53 0.52
N GLN A 109 -23.14 -6.83 -0.28
CA GLN A 109 -24.15 -7.42 -1.16
C GLN A 109 -23.61 -7.87 -2.53
N ALA A 110 -22.34 -7.57 -2.87
CA ALA A 110 -21.78 -7.94 -4.15
C ALA A 110 -21.39 -9.42 -4.18
N LYS A 111 -22.23 -10.25 -4.79
CA LYS A 111 -21.91 -11.64 -5.16
C LYS A 111 -20.98 -11.66 -6.39
N GLY A 112 -19.89 -12.44 -6.32
CA GLY A 112 -18.93 -12.58 -7.41
C GLY A 112 -17.78 -11.56 -7.43
N PHE A 113 -16.93 -11.64 -8.45
CA PHE A 113 -15.81 -10.71 -8.64
C PHE A 113 -16.30 -9.38 -9.22
N LYS A 114 -16.11 -8.28 -8.50
CA LYS A 114 -16.41 -6.92 -8.97
C LYS A 114 -15.16 -6.07 -8.89
N VAL A 115 -14.75 -5.54 -10.02
CA VAL A 115 -13.64 -4.58 -10.08
C VAL A 115 -14.10 -3.26 -9.47
N LEU A 116 -13.43 -2.82 -8.41
CA LEU A 116 -13.63 -1.49 -7.83
C LEU A 116 -12.66 -0.51 -8.51
N PRO A 117 -13.16 0.45 -9.32
CA PRO A 117 -12.30 1.29 -10.18
C PRO A 117 -11.16 1.99 -9.45
N LYS A 118 -11.40 2.39 -8.20
CA LYS A 118 -10.41 3.09 -7.37
C LYS A 118 -9.42 2.17 -6.67
N ARG A 119 -9.74 0.89 -6.48
CA ARG A 119 -8.90 -0.09 -5.81
C ARG A 119 -7.95 -0.79 -6.79
N TRP A 120 -8.45 -1.15 -7.95
CA TRP A 120 -7.68 -1.92 -8.93
C TRP A 120 -6.40 -1.21 -9.41
N VAL A 121 -6.32 0.13 -9.30
CA VAL A 121 -5.12 0.88 -9.68
C VAL A 121 -3.91 0.47 -8.84
N VAL A 122 -4.09 0.29 -7.53
CA VAL A 122 -3.01 -0.18 -6.65
C VAL A 122 -2.69 -1.65 -6.91
N GLU A 123 -3.72 -2.48 -7.08
CA GLU A 123 -3.57 -3.90 -7.42
C GLU A 123 -2.78 -4.07 -8.73
N ARG A 124 -3.08 -3.27 -9.74
CA ARG A 124 -2.33 -3.20 -11.00
C ARG A 124 -0.86 -2.82 -10.77
N THR A 125 -0.61 -1.84 -9.92
CA THR A 125 0.76 -1.41 -9.60
C THR A 125 1.54 -2.54 -8.93
N PHE A 126 0.95 -3.25 -7.97
CA PHE A 126 1.57 -4.44 -7.38
C PHE A 126 1.79 -5.55 -8.42
N ALA A 127 0.86 -5.77 -9.35
CA ALA A 127 1.05 -6.73 -10.43
C ALA A 127 2.24 -6.36 -11.33
N TRP A 128 2.47 -5.06 -11.59
CA TRP A 128 3.66 -4.61 -12.32
C TRP A 128 4.95 -4.84 -11.53
N PHE A 129 4.95 -4.56 -10.22
CA PHE A 129 6.09 -4.84 -9.36
C PHE A 129 6.38 -6.34 -9.27
N GLY A 130 5.36 -7.19 -9.23
CA GLY A 130 5.50 -8.65 -9.23
C GLY A 130 6.19 -9.22 -10.48
N ARG A 131 6.19 -8.49 -11.61
CA ARG A 131 6.97 -8.84 -12.80
C ARG A 131 8.47 -8.59 -12.62
N CYS A 132 8.87 -7.84 -11.61
CA CYS A 132 10.27 -7.66 -11.25
C CYS A 132 10.70 -8.81 -10.33
N ARG A 133 11.63 -9.65 -10.79
CA ARG A 133 12.07 -10.87 -10.09
C ARG A 133 12.38 -10.65 -8.61
N ARG A 134 13.03 -9.53 -8.26
CA ARG A 134 13.40 -9.19 -6.86
C ARG A 134 12.22 -8.78 -5.99
N LEU A 135 11.07 -8.43 -6.59
CA LEU A 135 9.86 -8.03 -5.88
C LEU A 135 8.78 -9.12 -5.85
N ALA A 136 8.96 -10.20 -6.63
CA ALA A 136 8.01 -11.33 -6.69
C ALA A 136 7.93 -12.09 -5.36
N LYS A 137 8.99 -12.08 -4.57
CA LYS A 137 9.07 -12.63 -3.21
C LYS A 137 9.81 -11.66 -2.30
N ASP A 138 9.77 -11.89 -0.99
CA ASP A 138 10.53 -11.12 -0.01
C ASP A 138 11.93 -11.70 0.17
N PHE A 139 12.85 -11.25 -0.69
CA PHE A 139 14.25 -11.67 -0.66
C PHE A 139 15.13 -10.79 0.23
N GLU A 140 14.63 -9.62 0.64
CA GLU A 140 15.45 -8.61 1.30
C GLU A 140 15.32 -8.71 2.82
N ASN A 141 16.42 -8.88 3.53
CA ASN A 141 16.43 -8.90 4.99
C ASN A 141 16.18 -7.50 5.58
N LEU A 142 16.67 -6.45 4.93
CA LEU A 142 16.54 -5.07 5.38
C LEU A 142 15.40 -4.35 4.66
N SER A 143 14.51 -3.69 5.41
CA SER A 143 13.39 -2.92 4.85
C SER A 143 13.84 -1.82 3.89
N ARG A 144 14.98 -1.16 4.18
CA ARG A 144 15.58 -0.15 3.30
C ARG A 144 15.92 -0.69 1.91
N ASN A 145 16.42 -1.92 1.82
CA ASN A 145 16.72 -2.58 0.54
C ASN A 145 15.44 -2.90 -0.23
N ALA A 146 14.42 -3.39 0.47
CA ALA A 146 13.11 -3.64 -0.12
C ALA A 146 12.49 -2.35 -0.70
N VAL A 147 12.57 -1.24 0.00
CA VAL A 147 12.14 0.09 -0.50
C VAL A 147 12.95 0.51 -1.72
N ALA A 148 14.28 0.32 -1.70
CA ALA A 148 15.15 0.65 -2.83
C ALA A 148 14.74 -0.11 -4.10
N PHE A 149 14.46 -1.42 -4.01
CA PHE A 149 13.98 -2.21 -5.15
C PHE A 149 12.60 -1.78 -5.64
N LEU A 150 11.68 -1.39 -4.73
CA LEU A 150 10.39 -0.82 -5.12
C LEU A 150 10.57 0.47 -5.93
N ARG A 151 11.45 1.37 -5.47
CA ARG A 151 11.78 2.62 -6.18
C ARG A 151 12.41 2.36 -7.54
N LEU A 152 13.38 1.45 -7.64
CA LEU A 152 14.01 1.07 -8.91
C LEU A 152 13.00 0.49 -9.91
N ALA A 153 12.10 -0.38 -9.45
CA ALA A 153 11.03 -0.94 -10.29
C ALA A 153 10.05 0.15 -10.75
N SER A 154 9.75 1.12 -9.89
CA SER A 154 8.90 2.26 -10.22
C SER A 154 9.57 3.17 -11.26
N ILE A 155 10.85 3.51 -11.07
CA ILE A 155 11.62 4.31 -12.04
C ILE A 155 11.61 3.62 -13.41
N ARG A 156 11.89 2.31 -13.47
CA ARG A 156 11.80 1.54 -14.71
C ARG A 156 10.43 1.65 -15.37
N LEU A 157 9.35 1.57 -14.58
CA LEU A 157 7.98 1.68 -15.08
C LEU A 157 7.71 3.08 -15.65
N MET A 158 8.14 4.12 -14.93
CA MET A 158 7.99 5.52 -15.36
C MET A 158 8.75 5.80 -16.65
N LEU A 159 10.01 5.35 -16.74
CA LEU A 159 10.83 5.50 -17.95
C LEU A 159 10.21 4.78 -19.15
N ARG A 160 9.69 3.57 -18.96
CA ARG A 160 8.99 2.86 -20.05
C ARG A 160 7.77 3.62 -20.56
N ARG A 161 7.00 4.25 -19.68
CA ARG A 161 5.86 5.07 -20.08
C ARG A 161 6.26 6.37 -20.74
N LEU A 162 7.37 6.95 -20.32
CA LEU A 162 7.90 8.18 -20.93
C LEU A 162 8.43 7.91 -22.35
N CYS A 163 9.14 6.79 -22.54
CA CYS A 163 9.72 6.42 -23.83
C CYS A 163 8.71 5.80 -24.81
N ASN A 164 7.64 5.16 -24.29
CA ASN A 164 6.59 4.54 -25.10
C ASN A 164 5.22 5.03 -24.60
N PRO A 165 4.87 6.28 -24.89
CA PRO A 165 3.54 6.79 -24.60
C PRO A 165 2.53 6.04 -25.48
N SER A 166 1.66 5.25 -24.84
CA SER A 166 0.53 4.56 -25.49
C SER A 166 -0.71 5.41 -25.44
#